data_179170bdcb94d058eae38659d63464f2
#
_entry.id   179170bdcb94d058eae38659d63464f2
#
_cell.length_a   1.000
_cell.length_b   1.000
_cell.length_c   1.000
_cell.angle_alpha   90.00
_cell.angle_beta   90.00
_cell.angle_gamma   90.00
#
_symmetry.space_group_name_H-M   'P 1'
#
loop_
_entity.id
_entity.type
_entity.pdbx_description
1 polymer ?
#
loop_
_entity_poly.entity_id
_entity_poly.type
_entity_poly.pdbx_seq_one_letter_code
_entity_poly.pdbx_strand_id
1 'polypeptide(L)'
;MAGLWGELLVIAVSTDASAFINGWHIDATDTFDFAFSDRRIEVKSSEKQTRVHEFSLGQVAERREGDYVASVLLKRSAAGVSTLELAEQVAANLDDGGRAKLWGLVFRILGEDATLTNDVRYDIKFAKDNLRFIPSNNVPAPFIDEEGRRFISHVRYQAQMESIA
;
A
#
# COMPACT_ATOMS: atom_id res chain seq x y z
N MET A 1 -2.73 -5.49 -8.99
CA MET A 1 -3.91 -6.04 -8.24
C MET A 1 -3.64 -6.21 -6.77
N ALA A 2 -2.64 -6.98 -6.35
CA ALA A 2 -2.30 -7.13 -4.92
C ALA A 2 -2.00 -5.80 -4.22
N GLY A 3 -1.37 -4.83 -4.89
CA GLY A 3 -1.11 -3.49 -4.36
C GLY A 3 -2.41 -2.76 -3.99
N LEU A 4 -3.28 -2.54 -4.98
CA LEU A 4 -4.56 -1.86 -4.76
C LEU A 4 -5.41 -2.54 -3.67
N TRP A 5 -5.43 -3.89 -3.64
CA TRP A 5 -6.14 -4.61 -2.58
C TRP A 5 -5.57 -4.32 -1.19
N GLY A 6 -4.24 -4.26 -1.07
CA GLY A 6 -3.57 -3.90 0.19
C GLY A 6 -3.85 -2.46 0.62
N GLU A 7 -3.85 -1.50 -0.31
CA GLU A 7 -4.21 -0.11 -0.05
C GLU A 7 -5.67 0.01 0.45
N LEU A 8 -6.60 -0.66 -0.23
CA LEU A 8 -8.01 -0.74 0.21
C LEU A 8 -8.16 -1.38 1.59
N LEU A 9 -7.35 -2.43 1.90
CA LEU A 9 -7.35 -3.02 3.24
C LEU A 9 -6.92 -2.01 4.30
N VAL A 10 -5.86 -1.23 4.04
CA VAL A 10 -5.38 -0.19 4.97
C VAL A 10 -6.48 0.84 5.23
N ILE A 11 -7.22 1.26 4.20
CA ILE A 11 -8.38 2.13 4.35
C ILE A 11 -9.48 1.44 5.18
N ALA A 12 -9.80 0.18 4.87
CA ALA A 12 -10.88 -0.57 5.50
C ALA A 12 -10.66 -0.83 7.01
N VAL A 13 -9.40 -0.89 7.45
CA VAL A 13 -9.06 -1.08 8.87
C VAL A 13 -8.81 0.23 9.61
N SER A 14 -8.77 1.35 8.90
CA SER A 14 -8.56 2.66 9.50
C SER A 14 -9.76 3.09 10.35
N THR A 15 -9.52 3.93 11.34
CA THR A 15 -10.59 4.56 12.14
C THR A 15 -11.25 5.73 11.42
N ASP A 16 -10.64 6.24 10.34
CA ASP A 16 -11.13 7.36 9.55
C ASP A 16 -10.89 7.10 8.05
N ALA A 17 -11.80 6.35 7.43
CA ALA A 17 -11.74 6.05 6.01
C ALA A 17 -11.77 7.31 5.13
N SER A 18 -12.48 8.36 5.55
CA SER A 18 -12.57 9.63 4.80
C SER A 18 -11.23 10.34 4.74
N ALA A 19 -10.48 10.40 5.86
CA ALA A 19 -9.14 10.96 5.87
C ALA A 19 -8.19 10.17 4.96
N PHE A 20 -8.27 8.82 4.99
CA PHE A 20 -7.46 7.97 4.10
C PHE A 20 -7.79 8.19 2.62
N ILE A 21 -9.07 8.25 2.25
CA ILE A 21 -9.48 8.57 0.86
C ILE A 21 -8.95 9.94 0.44
N ASN A 22 -8.95 10.93 1.34
CA ASN A 22 -8.44 12.27 1.03
C ASN A 22 -6.92 12.31 0.86
N GLY A 23 -6.19 11.54 1.64
CA GLY A 23 -4.73 11.42 1.56
C GLY A 23 -4.24 10.39 0.55
N TRP A 24 -5.11 9.68 -0.17
CA TRP A 24 -4.71 8.64 -1.11
C TRP A 24 -4.19 9.20 -2.42
N HIS A 25 -2.95 8.86 -2.75
CA HIS A 25 -2.22 9.28 -3.94
C HIS A 25 -2.01 8.10 -4.87
N ILE A 26 -2.24 8.30 -6.16
CA ILE A 26 -2.12 7.23 -7.18
C ILE A 26 -1.29 7.67 -8.38
N ASP A 27 -0.68 8.84 -8.34
CA ASP A 27 0.16 9.30 -9.44
C ASP A 27 1.53 8.62 -9.38
N ALA A 28 2.07 8.24 -10.53
CA ALA A 28 3.33 7.51 -10.64
C ALA A 28 4.55 8.29 -10.09
N THR A 29 4.40 9.59 -9.89
CA THR A 29 5.40 10.49 -9.30
C THR A 29 5.34 10.53 -7.77
N ASP A 30 4.24 10.07 -7.18
CA ASP A 30 4.10 10.04 -5.74
C ASP A 30 4.95 8.92 -5.13
N THR A 31 5.62 9.24 -4.06
CA THR A 31 6.54 8.31 -3.40
C THR A 31 5.82 7.43 -2.36
N PHE A 32 4.67 7.87 -1.88
CA PHE A 32 3.86 7.22 -0.86
C PHE A 32 2.40 7.10 -1.31
N ASP A 33 1.76 5.98 -0.96
CA ASP A 33 0.36 5.73 -1.30
C ASP A 33 -0.60 6.64 -0.51
N PHE A 34 -0.25 6.96 0.73
CA PHE A 34 -1.02 7.90 1.55
C PHE A 34 -0.12 8.99 2.13
N ALA A 35 -0.57 10.25 2.02
CA ALA A 35 0.09 11.40 2.62
C ALA A 35 -0.89 12.22 3.47
N PHE A 36 -0.51 12.45 4.72
CA PHE A 36 -1.20 13.29 5.69
C PHE A 36 -0.27 14.42 6.15
N SER A 37 -0.77 15.36 6.94
CA SER A 37 0.03 16.47 7.45
C SER A 37 1.18 16.02 8.36
N ASP A 38 0.97 14.94 9.12
CA ASP A 38 1.86 14.45 10.17
C ASP A 38 2.55 13.11 9.83
N ARG A 39 2.09 12.40 8.80
CA ARG A 39 2.61 11.08 8.44
C ARG A 39 2.39 10.74 6.96
N ARG A 40 3.22 9.83 6.46
CA ARG A 40 3.04 9.22 5.13
C ARG A 40 3.10 7.70 5.27
N ILE A 41 2.38 6.99 4.41
CA ILE A 41 2.31 5.52 4.44
C ILE A 41 2.54 4.98 3.03
N GLU A 42 3.50 4.08 2.90
CA GLU A 42 3.73 3.25 1.73
C GLU A 42 3.16 1.87 2.01
N VAL A 43 2.32 1.35 1.13
CA VAL A 43 1.73 0.01 1.27
C VAL A 43 2.51 -1.00 0.44
N LYS A 44 2.94 -2.06 1.07
CA LYS A 44 3.63 -3.17 0.43
C LYS A 44 2.86 -4.46 0.67
N SER A 45 2.34 -5.04 -0.40
CA SER A 45 1.59 -6.30 -0.38
C SER A 45 2.44 -7.46 -0.89
N SER A 46 2.34 -8.63 -0.27
CA SER A 46 3.04 -9.84 -0.69
C SER A 46 2.13 -11.06 -0.59
N GLU A 47 2.04 -11.84 -1.68
CA GLU A 47 1.42 -13.17 -1.70
C GLU A 47 2.39 -14.27 -1.22
N LYS A 48 3.65 -13.92 -0.96
CA LYS A 48 4.62 -14.83 -0.35
C LYS A 48 4.37 -14.90 1.16
N GLN A 49 4.73 -16.02 1.78
CA GLN A 49 4.58 -16.19 3.24
C GLN A 49 5.65 -15.43 4.03
N THR A 50 6.51 -14.68 3.36
CA THR A 50 7.59 -13.89 3.94
C THR A 50 7.41 -12.42 3.58
N ARG A 51 7.79 -11.52 4.51
CA ARG A 51 7.74 -10.06 4.31
C ARG A 51 8.97 -9.58 3.54
N VAL A 52 9.07 -10.01 2.29
CA VAL A 52 10.09 -9.52 1.36
C VAL A 52 9.41 -8.55 0.41
N HIS A 53 9.77 -7.28 0.49
CA HIS A 53 9.19 -6.23 -0.33
C HIS A 53 10.25 -5.52 -1.16
N GLU A 54 9.84 -5.07 -2.36
CA GLU A 54 10.68 -4.25 -3.22
C GLU A 54 10.49 -2.77 -2.89
N PHE A 55 11.60 -2.05 -2.81
CA PHE A 55 11.64 -0.61 -2.59
C PHE A 55 12.46 0.08 -3.67
N SER A 56 12.07 1.29 -4.05
CA SER A 56 12.95 2.22 -4.74
C SER A 56 13.77 3.01 -3.71
N LEU A 57 14.97 3.45 -4.09
CA LEU A 57 15.78 4.28 -3.20
C LEU A 57 15.05 5.58 -2.83
N GLY A 58 14.24 6.15 -3.73
CA GLY A 58 13.45 7.35 -3.46
C GLY A 58 12.45 7.17 -2.31
N GLN A 59 11.84 5.98 -2.18
CA GLN A 59 10.91 5.66 -1.08
C GLN A 59 11.56 5.65 0.30
N VAL A 60 12.88 5.57 0.36
CA VAL A 60 13.64 5.45 1.62
C VAL A 60 14.68 6.53 1.83
N ALA A 61 14.96 7.36 0.81
CA ALA A 61 16.00 8.39 0.87
C ALA A 61 15.60 9.60 1.72
N GLU A 62 14.31 9.95 1.73
CA GLU A 62 13.76 11.11 2.44
C GLU A 62 12.81 10.69 3.56
N ARG A 63 13.27 9.78 4.42
CA ARG A 63 12.48 9.32 5.56
C ARG A 63 12.32 10.42 6.59
N ARG A 64 11.11 10.54 7.10
CA ARG A 64 10.75 11.48 8.17
C ARG A 64 10.24 10.68 9.37
N GLU A 65 10.31 11.28 10.52
CA GLU A 65 9.52 10.82 11.66
C GLU A 65 8.03 10.87 11.26
N GLY A 66 7.29 9.79 11.52
CA GLY A 66 5.90 9.67 11.07
C GLY A 66 5.71 8.98 9.72
N ASP A 67 6.78 8.59 9.02
CA ASP A 67 6.65 7.75 7.81
C ASP A 67 6.59 6.26 8.18
N TYR A 68 5.66 5.54 7.56
CA TYR A 68 5.44 4.12 7.79
C TYR A 68 5.39 3.32 6.49
N VAL A 69 5.79 2.07 6.59
CA VAL A 69 5.46 1.03 5.61
C VAL A 69 4.36 0.14 6.19
N ALA A 70 3.21 0.12 5.54
CA ALA A 70 2.15 -0.84 5.82
C ALA A 70 2.44 -2.14 5.06
N SER A 71 2.97 -3.14 5.76
CA SER A 71 3.31 -4.44 5.19
C SER A 71 2.15 -5.41 5.35
N VAL A 72 1.58 -5.86 4.22
CA VAL A 72 0.42 -6.74 4.15
C VAL A 72 0.84 -8.09 3.56
N LEU A 73 0.61 -9.18 4.29
CA LEU A 73 0.67 -10.51 3.70
C LEU A 73 -0.70 -10.91 3.18
N LEU A 74 -0.73 -11.43 1.96
CA LEU A 74 -1.95 -11.83 1.28
C LEU A 74 -1.97 -13.34 1.08
N LYS A 75 -3.14 -13.94 1.31
CA LYS A 75 -3.39 -15.36 1.03
C LYS A 75 -4.60 -15.48 0.12
N ARG A 76 -4.41 -16.06 -1.06
CA ARG A 76 -5.53 -16.33 -1.98
C ARG A 76 -6.51 -17.31 -1.35
N SER A 77 -7.80 -17.03 -1.54
CA SER A 77 -8.89 -17.86 -1.02
C SER A 77 -10.11 -17.73 -1.92
N ALA A 78 -10.68 -18.84 -2.37
CA ALA A 78 -11.91 -18.82 -3.17
C ALA A 78 -13.10 -18.19 -2.40
N ALA A 79 -13.12 -18.34 -1.07
CA ALA A 79 -14.10 -17.70 -0.18
C ALA A 79 -13.66 -16.31 0.31
N GLY A 80 -12.57 -15.78 -0.24
CA GLY A 80 -12.04 -14.46 0.12
C GLY A 80 -12.81 -13.32 -0.50
N VAL A 81 -12.27 -12.13 -0.38
CA VAL A 81 -12.83 -10.85 -0.86
C VAL A 81 -12.06 -10.38 -2.08
N SER A 82 -12.77 -10.04 -3.15
CA SER A 82 -12.17 -9.43 -4.34
C SER A 82 -11.82 -7.95 -4.11
N THR A 83 -11.08 -7.35 -5.03
CA THR A 83 -10.74 -5.92 -4.97
C THR A 83 -11.99 -5.04 -4.98
N LEU A 84 -12.97 -5.34 -5.84
CA LEU A 84 -14.21 -4.56 -5.94
C LEU A 84 -15.08 -4.72 -4.70
N GLU A 85 -15.24 -5.94 -4.18
CA GLU A 85 -15.99 -6.18 -2.95
C GLU A 85 -15.35 -5.47 -1.75
N LEU A 86 -14.01 -5.40 -1.68
CA LEU A 86 -13.33 -4.66 -0.62
C LEU A 86 -13.55 -3.14 -0.78
N ALA A 87 -13.53 -2.64 -2.02
CA ALA A 87 -13.86 -1.24 -2.29
C ALA A 87 -15.32 -0.92 -1.90
N GLU A 88 -16.28 -1.82 -2.15
CA GLU A 88 -17.67 -1.68 -1.69
C GLU A 88 -17.78 -1.60 -0.16
N GLN A 89 -17.02 -2.45 0.55
CA GLN A 89 -16.97 -2.41 2.02
C GLN A 89 -16.41 -1.06 2.53
N VAL A 90 -15.39 -0.51 1.88
CA VAL A 90 -14.86 0.82 2.18
C VAL A 90 -15.92 1.90 1.89
N ALA A 91 -16.56 1.83 0.71
CA ALA A 91 -17.59 2.78 0.26
C ALA A 91 -18.75 2.88 1.25
N ALA A 92 -19.13 1.78 1.88
CA ALA A 92 -20.23 1.74 2.84
C ALA A 92 -20.01 2.66 4.07
N ASN A 93 -18.76 3.02 4.36
CA ASN A 93 -18.38 3.87 5.49
C ASN A 93 -18.07 5.32 5.09
N LEU A 94 -18.35 5.71 3.83
CA LEU A 94 -18.06 7.02 3.28
C LEU A 94 -19.33 7.79 2.96
N ASP A 95 -19.25 9.11 2.98
CA ASP A 95 -20.26 9.98 2.41
C ASP A 95 -20.25 9.94 0.85
N ASP A 96 -21.18 10.65 0.22
CA ASP A 96 -21.30 10.64 -1.24
C ASP A 96 -20.05 11.16 -1.96
N GLY A 97 -19.41 12.19 -1.41
CA GLY A 97 -18.17 12.75 -1.95
C GLY A 97 -17.00 11.75 -1.85
N GLY A 98 -16.84 11.13 -0.69
CA GLY A 98 -15.84 10.10 -0.46
C GLY A 98 -16.05 8.86 -1.35
N ARG A 99 -17.31 8.42 -1.52
CA ARG A 99 -17.65 7.32 -2.44
C ARG A 99 -17.28 7.66 -3.88
N ALA A 100 -17.65 8.86 -4.35
CA ALA A 100 -17.32 9.28 -5.72
C ALA A 100 -15.79 9.30 -5.94
N LYS A 101 -15.04 9.83 -4.97
CA LYS A 101 -13.57 9.85 -5.02
C LYS A 101 -12.99 8.44 -5.01
N LEU A 102 -13.41 7.56 -4.10
CA LEU A 102 -12.98 6.17 -4.03
C LEU A 102 -13.13 5.47 -5.38
N TRP A 103 -14.33 5.49 -5.96
CA TRP A 103 -14.58 4.80 -7.22
C TRP A 103 -13.80 5.44 -8.39
N GLY A 104 -13.65 6.76 -8.40
CA GLY A 104 -12.81 7.44 -9.39
C GLY A 104 -11.36 6.97 -9.34
N LEU A 105 -10.79 6.79 -8.14
CA LEU A 105 -9.43 6.29 -7.94
C LEU A 105 -9.32 4.81 -8.31
N VAL A 106 -10.23 3.97 -7.82
CA VAL A 106 -10.25 2.53 -8.10
C VAL A 106 -10.32 2.26 -9.61
N PHE A 107 -11.25 2.89 -10.33
CA PHE A 107 -11.37 2.69 -11.77
C PHE A 107 -10.19 3.27 -12.55
N ARG A 108 -9.57 4.34 -12.10
CA ARG A 108 -8.35 4.87 -12.72
C ARG A 108 -7.18 3.89 -12.60
N ILE A 109 -7.03 3.20 -11.46
CA ILE A 109 -5.98 2.20 -11.25
C ILE A 109 -6.26 0.93 -12.06
N LEU A 110 -7.52 0.48 -12.08
CA LEU A 110 -7.91 -0.76 -12.74
C LEU A 110 -7.92 -0.63 -14.27
N GLY A 111 -8.23 0.56 -14.79
CA GLY A 111 -8.34 0.79 -16.23
C GLY A 111 -9.30 -0.21 -16.89
N GLU A 112 -8.88 -0.77 -18.05
CA GLU A 112 -9.63 -1.79 -18.79
C GLU A 112 -9.66 -3.16 -18.08
N ASP A 113 -8.77 -3.38 -17.10
CA ASP A 113 -8.66 -4.66 -16.36
C ASP A 113 -9.73 -4.82 -15.26
N ALA A 114 -10.66 -3.88 -15.13
CA ALA A 114 -11.69 -3.92 -14.10
C ALA A 114 -12.54 -5.21 -14.10
N THR A 115 -12.71 -5.83 -15.26
CA THR A 115 -13.45 -7.09 -15.40
C THR A 115 -12.69 -8.33 -14.92
N LEU A 116 -11.34 -8.28 -14.92
CA LEU A 116 -10.47 -9.39 -14.50
C LEU A 116 -10.22 -9.41 -12.99
N THR A 117 -10.56 -8.33 -12.28
CA THR A 117 -10.24 -8.16 -10.85
C THR A 117 -11.09 -9.00 -9.92
N ASN A 118 -12.26 -9.47 -10.36
CA ASN A 118 -13.16 -10.26 -9.54
C ASN A 118 -12.68 -11.72 -9.34
N ASP A 119 -11.79 -12.21 -10.19
CA ASP A 119 -11.30 -13.59 -10.12
C ASP A 119 -10.26 -13.78 -9.00
N VAL A 120 -9.53 -12.72 -8.63
CA VAL A 120 -8.53 -12.78 -7.56
C VAL A 120 -9.14 -12.34 -6.24
N ARG A 121 -9.19 -13.27 -5.30
CA ARG A 121 -9.80 -13.08 -3.97
C ARG A 121 -8.79 -13.40 -2.88
N TYR A 122 -8.81 -12.62 -1.81
CA TYR A 122 -7.89 -12.81 -0.67
C TYR A 122 -8.67 -13.02 0.64
N ASP A 123 -8.08 -13.81 1.53
CA ASP A 123 -8.55 -14.02 2.89
C ASP A 123 -8.35 -12.73 3.70
N ILE A 124 -9.45 -11.99 3.90
CA ILE A 124 -9.42 -10.70 4.60
C ILE A 124 -9.02 -10.84 6.08
N LYS A 125 -9.41 -11.97 6.73
CA LYS A 125 -9.02 -12.20 8.12
C LYS A 125 -7.52 -12.41 8.22
N PHE A 126 -6.97 -13.30 7.37
CA PHE A 126 -5.53 -13.53 7.31
C PHE A 126 -4.77 -12.21 7.06
N ALA A 127 -5.23 -11.41 6.10
CA ALA A 127 -4.57 -10.16 5.75
C ALA A 127 -4.59 -9.15 6.92
N LYS A 128 -5.73 -9.02 7.63
CA LYS A 128 -5.84 -8.17 8.83
C LYS A 128 -4.92 -8.64 9.95
N ASP A 129 -4.89 -9.93 10.22
CA ASP A 129 -4.05 -10.53 11.28
C ASP A 129 -2.54 -10.39 10.96
N ASN A 130 -2.20 -10.20 9.68
CA ASN A 130 -0.83 -10.07 9.18
C ASN A 130 -0.48 -8.68 8.64
N LEU A 131 -1.29 -7.67 8.87
CA LEU A 131 -0.94 -6.28 8.59
C LEU A 131 -0.02 -5.76 9.70
N ARG A 132 1.10 -5.16 9.31
CA ARG A 132 2.04 -4.48 10.23
C ARG A 132 2.36 -3.09 9.72
N PHE A 133 2.34 -2.11 10.61
CA PHE A 133 2.86 -0.77 10.35
C PHE A 133 4.27 -0.68 10.90
N ILE A 134 5.24 -0.54 10.03
CA ILE A 134 6.67 -0.52 10.35
C ILE A 134 7.18 0.89 10.11
N PRO A 135 7.80 1.56 11.12
CA PRO A 135 8.43 2.85 10.91
C PRO A 135 9.42 2.78 9.75
N SER A 136 9.35 3.71 8.81
CA SER A 136 10.21 3.69 7.61
C SER A 136 11.70 3.71 7.97
N ASN A 137 12.06 4.31 9.09
CA ASN A 137 13.45 4.32 9.58
C ASN A 137 13.99 2.93 9.95
N ASN A 138 13.10 1.98 10.25
CA ASN A 138 13.48 0.60 10.56
C ASN A 138 13.65 -0.26 9.29
N VAL A 139 13.18 0.20 8.13
CA VAL A 139 13.32 -0.56 6.88
C VAL A 139 14.77 -0.53 6.41
N PRO A 140 15.42 -1.68 6.17
CA PRO A 140 16.77 -1.73 5.64
C PRO A 140 16.89 -0.99 4.31
N ALA A 141 17.96 -0.23 4.12
CA ALA A 141 18.24 0.47 2.87
C ALA A 141 19.71 0.34 2.50
N PRO A 142 20.05 0.22 1.22
CA PRO A 142 21.42 0.25 0.77
C PRO A 142 22.03 1.63 1.05
N PHE A 143 23.26 1.66 1.50
CA PHE A 143 24.03 2.89 1.62
C PHE A 143 24.65 3.23 0.26
N ILE A 144 24.40 4.44 -0.21
CA ILE A 144 25.04 5.01 -1.39
C ILE A 144 25.65 6.33 -0.95
N ASP A 145 26.97 6.46 -1.10
CA ASP A 145 27.69 7.68 -0.77
C ASP A 145 27.32 8.84 -1.72
N GLU A 146 27.78 10.04 -1.40
CA GLU A 146 27.46 11.24 -2.19
C GLU A 146 28.03 11.17 -3.61
N GLU A 147 29.19 10.54 -3.79
CA GLU A 147 29.81 10.39 -5.10
C GLU A 147 29.01 9.42 -5.96
N GLY A 148 28.61 8.26 -5.41
CA GLY A 148 27.78 7.28 -6.09
C GLY A 148 26.42 7.82 -6.48
N ARG A 149 25.80 8.67 -5.65
CA ARG A 149 24.50 9.31 -5.95
C ARG A 149 24.49 10.17 -7.21
N ARG A 150 25.64 10.67 -7.65
CA ARG A 150 25.75 11.46 -8.90
C ARG A 150 25.64 10.61 -10.16
N PHE A 151 25.95 9.32 -10.06
CA PHE A 151 26.05 8.41 -11.19
C PHE A 151 25.00 7.29 -11.16
N ILE A 152 24.34 7.07 -10.01
CA ILE A 152 23.38 5.99 -9.80
C ILE A 152 21.97 6.57 -9.75
N SER A 153 21.12 6.11 -10.65
CA SER A 153 19.70 6.45 -10.70
C SER A 153 18.85 5.16 -10.67
N HIS A 154 17.62 5.27 -10.23
CA HIS A 154 16.62 4.19 -10.26
C HIS A 154 17.02 2.90 -9.53
N VAL A 155 17.63 3.03 -8.36
CA VAL A 155 17.95 1.87 -7.52
C VAL A 155 16.67 1.23 -7.00
N ARG A 156 16.50 -0.06 -7.27
CA ARG A 156 15.50 -0.91 -6.65
C ARG A 156 16.19 -2.04 -5.89
N TYR A 157 15.64 -2.41 -4.75
CA TYR A 157 16.19 -3.47 -3.92
C TYR A 157 15.07 -4.18 -3.16
N GLN A 158 15.35 -5.37 -2.67
CA GLN A 158 14.44 -6.13 -1.81
C GLN A 158 14.92 -6.04 -0.37
N ALA A 159 13.99 -5.72 0.54
CA ALA A 159 14.22 -5.74 1.97
C ALA A 159 13.41 -6.88 2.60
N GLN A 160 14.05 -7.67 3.45
CA GLN A 160 13.42 -8.68 4.28
C GLN A 160 13.03 -8.05 5.60
N MET A 161 11.73 -8.05 5.90
CA MET A 161 11.16 -7.28 7.02
C MET A 161 10.50 -8.17 8.09
N GLU A 162 10.76 -9.48 8.07
CA GLU A 162 10.08 -10.42 8.98
C GLU A 162 10.40 -10.14 10.45
N SER A 163 11.64 -9.78 10.76
CA SER A 163 12.13 -9.53 12.13
C SER A 163 12.06 -8.06 12.55
N ILE A 164 11.47 -7.20 11.74
CA ILE A 164 11.40 -5.75 11.99
C ILE A 164 10.07 -5.44 12.70
N ALA A 165 10.16 -4.80 13.85
CA ALA A 165 9.04 -4.33 14.66
C ALA A 165 8.81 -2.83 14.43
#